data_fad4ffe91d46c05b831d8a08ac12bd4e
#
_entry.id   fad4ffe91d46c05b831d8a08ac12bd4e
#
_cell.length_a   1.000
_cell.length_b   1.000
_cell.length_c   1.000
_cell.angle_alpha   90.00
_cell.angle_beta   90.00
_cell.angle_gamma   90.00
#
_symmetry.space_group_name_H-M   'P 1'
#
loop_
_entity.id
_entity.type
_entity.pdbx_description
1 polymer ?
#
loop_
_entity_poly.entity_id
_entity_poly.type
_entity_poly.pdbx_seq_one_letter_code
_entity_poly.pdbx_strand_id
1 'polypeptide(L)'
;MRLVSKTLCSLLLAACLGMLASAQDEPFVIRSDTRLVVLHMSVLDHSGKLITNLPKDQFKVFENNAEQQVSVFKREDIPVSIGIIVDNSGSMREKRQKVETAVIQLVKASNKLDEAFIVNFNDDAYLDVPFTNDIHKLEEGIARIDSKGGTAMRDAVSMSIDYLKAQGKKDKKVLLIVTDGNDTTSMGITLEKLVEKAHKNPDVMIYAIGILGEEDKREAGKAKRALEALTKASGGFSLYPKDIGEVESMAQQVAHDIRNQYVLAYTPSNQNLDGTFRQIKVTAGKYTVRTRTGYYATPEDAKKRASAPPPNN
;
A
#
# COMPACT_ATOMS: atom_id res chain seq x y z
N MET A 1 -30.22 -63.27 57.68
CA MET A 1 -30.86 -62.49 56.61
C MET A 1 -30.83 -60.99 56.89
N ARG A 2 -29.72 -60.43 57.36
CA ARG A 2 -29.56 -58.98 57.69
C ARG A 2 -28.23 -58.33 57.25
N LEU A 3 -27.43 -59.01 56.39
CA LEU A 3 -26.12 -58.51 55.97
C LEU A 3 -26.07 -58.08 54.53
N VAL A 4 -27.06 -58.40 53.69
CA VAL A 4 -27.08 -58.10 52.25
C VAL A 4 -27.67 -56.72 51.92
N SER A 5 -28.40 -56.12 52.88
CA SER A 5 -29.09 -54.81 52.65
C SER A 5 -28.18 -53.58 52.84
N LYS A 6 -27.04 -53.68 53.51
CA LYS A 6 -26.17 -52.53 53.80
C LYS A 6 -25.12 -52.29 52.73
N THR A 7 -24.77 -53.27 51.93
CA THR A 7 -23.78 -53.16 50.87
C THR A 7 -24.38 -52.61 49.59
N LEU A 8 -25.69 -52.77 49.34
CA LEU A 8 -26.35 -52.30 48.16
C LEU A 8 -26.63 -50.76 48.16
N CYS A 9 -26.85 -50.21 49.40
CA CYS A 9 -27.04 -48.77 49.57
C CYS A 9 -25.74 -47.95 49.40
N SER A 10 -24.58 -48.54 49.74
CA SER A 10 -23.28 -47.86 49.67
C SER A 10 -22.78 -47.80 48.22
N LEU A 11 -23.16 -48.72 47.32
CA LEU A 11 -22.81 -48.73 45.91
C LEU A 11 -23.65 -47.74 45.08
N LEU A 12 -24.91 -47.49 45.47
CA LEU A 12 -25.76 -46.50 44.80
C LEU A 12 -25.37 -45.05 45.13
N LEU A 13 -24.79 -44.79 46.30
CA LEU A 13 -24.35 -43.46 46.72
C LEU A 13 -23.01 -43.06 46.05
N ALA A 14 -22.15 -44.05 45.71
CA ALA A 14 -20.90 -43.82 45.01
C ALA A 14 -21.09 -43.58 43.51
N ALA A 15 -22.19 -44.05 42.92
CA ALA A 15 -22.49 -43.82 41.48
C ALA A 15 -23.10 -42.43 41.18
N CYS A 16 -23.65 -41.72 42.19
CA CYS A 16 -24.19 -40.36 41.98
C CYS A 16 -23.16 -39.24 42.17
N LEU A 17 -21.95 -39.50 42.71
CA LEU A 17 -20.89 -38.48 42.83
C LEU A 17 -19.98 -38.37 41.62
N GLY A 18 -20.14 -39.20 40.61
CA GLY A 18 -19.28 -39.23 39.40
C GLY A 18 -19.76 -38.39 38.22
N MET A 19 -20.87 -37.66 38.30
CA MET A 19 -21.38 -36.81 37.21
C MET A 19 -21.46 -35.33 37.61
N LEU A 20 -20.44 -34.82 38.29
CA LEU A 20 -20.10 -33.40 38.17
C LEU A 20 -19.23 -33.26 36.90
N ALA A 21 -19.89 -33.24 35.74
CA ALA A 21 -19.30 -32.76 34.53
C ALA A 21 -18.78 -31.35 34.82
N SER A 22 -17.47 -31.18 34.87
CA SER A 22 -16.84 -29.88 34.82
C SER A 22 -17.31 -29.26 33.50
N ALA A 23 -18.31 -28.40 33.58
CA ALA A 23 -18.51 -27.36 32.58
C ALA A 23 -17.22 -26.55 32.61
N GLN A 24 -16.31 -26.85 31.71
CA GLN A 24 -15.23 -25.93 31.38
C GLN A 24 -15.93 -24.71 30.80
N ASP A 25 -16.01 -23.66 31.61
CA ASP A 25 -16.28 -22.32 31.13
C ASP A 25 -15.16 -22.01 30.10
N GLU A 26 -15.44 -22.28 28.84
CA GLU A 26 -14.62 -21.72 27.78
C GLU A 26 -14.59 -20.20 28.00
N PRO A 27 -13.41 -19.59 28.15
CA PRO A 27 -13.35 -18.15 28.34
C PRO A 27 -14.05 -17.51 27.11
N PHE A 28 -15.13 -16.77 27.37
CA PHE A 28 -15.82 -15.97 26.40
C PHE A 28 -14.84 -14.88 25.95
N VAL A 29 -13.99 -15.21 24.98
CA VAL A 29 -13.08 -14.26 24.35
C VAL A 29 -13.92 -13.40 23.44
N ILE A 30 -14.28 -12.22 23.90
CA ILE A 30 -14.76 -11.14 23.01
C ILE A 30 -13.56 -10.79 22.12
N ARG A 31 -13.45 -11.46 20.99
CA ARG A 31 -12.58 -11.00 19.91
C ARG A 31 -13.26 -9.77 19.33
N SER A 32 -12.93 -8.61 19.87
CA SER A 32 -13.20 -7.34 19.21
C SER A 32 -12.24 -7.24 18.02
N ASP A 33 -12.59 -7.90 16.91
CA ASP A 33 -11.96 -7.70 15.62
C ASP A 33 -12.34 -6.30 15.13
N THR A 34 -11.74 -5.30 15.74
CA THR A 34 -11.93 -3.91 15.33
C THR A 34 -11.17 -3.71 14.04
N ARG A 35 -11.88 -3.85 12.93
CA ARG A 35 -11.33 -3.66 11.58
C ARG A 35 -11.14 -2.18 11.34
N LEU A 36 -9.92 -1.74 11.43
CA LEU A 36 -9.56 -0.38 11.16
C LEU A 36 -9.20 -0.20 9.67
N VAL A 37 -9.91 0.65 8.94
CA VAL A 37 -9.52 1.09 7.61
C VAL A 37 -8.61 2.29 7.76
N VAL A 38 -7.33 2.12 7.44
CA VAL A 38 -6.31 3.19 7.51
C VAL A 38 -6.21 3.87 6.15
N LEU A 39 -6.25 5.19 6.13
CA LEU A 39 -6.14 6.04 4.94
C LEU A 39 -4.93 6.95 5.09
N HIS A 40 -3.98 6.81 4.20
CA HIS A 40 -2.95 7.82 3.97
C HIS A 40 -3.48 8.81 2.94
N MET A 41 -3.31 10.11 3.20
CA MET A 41 -3.85 11.11 2.29
C MET A 41 -3.05 12.40 2.28
N SER A 42 -3.02 13.03 1.11
CA SER A 42 -2.47 14.36 0.89
C SER A 42 -3.61 15.34 0.66
N VAL A 43 -3.50 16.52 1.23
CA VAL A 43 -4.46 17.62 1.04
C VAL A 43 -3.80 18.73 0.27
N LEU A 44 -4.47 19.22 -0.77
CA LEU A 44 -3.93 20.20 -1.71
C LEU A 44 -4.87 21.39 -1.81
N ASP A 45 -4.31 22.60 -1.92
CA ASP A 45 -5.06 23.75 -2.36
C ASP A 45 -5.31 23.73 -3.88
N HIS A 46 -5.99 24.75 -4.40
CA HIS A 46 -6.28 24.89 -5.83
C HIS A 46 -5.04 25.15 -6.70
N SER A 47 -3.91 25.53 -6.12
CA SER A 47 -2.62 25.64 -6.82
C SER A 47 -1.82 24.32 -6.84
N GLY A 48 -2.32 23.27 -6.15
CA GLY A 48 -1.63 21.99 -6.00
C GLY A 48 -0.60 21.96 -4.86
N LYS A 49 -0.55 22.99 -4.02
CA LYS A 49 0.34 23.04 -2.86
C LYS A 49 -0.21 22.21 -1.70
N LEU A 50 0.66 21.45 -1.03
CA LEU A 50 0.31 20.65 0.14
C LEU A 50 -0.13 21.53 1.32
N ILE A 51 -1.25 21.16 1.92
CA ILE A 51 -1.80 21.73 3.14
C ILE A 51 -1.63 20.73 4.26
N THR A 52 -0.85 21.07 5.28
CA THR A 52 -0.38 20.11 6.29
C THR A 52 -0.81 20.48 7.73
N ASN A 53 -1.67 21.49 7.91
CA ASN A 53 -2.05 22.01 9.22
C ASN A 53 -3.56 22.02 9.48
N LEU A 54 -4.34 21.19 8.76
CA LEU A 54 -5.78 21.10 8.97
C LEU A 54 -6.09 20.28 10.23
N PRO A 55 -7.05 20.72 11.05
CA PRO A 55 -7.53 19.95 12.19
C PRO A 55 -8.50 18.85 11.77
N LYS A 56 -8.72 17.86 12.65
CA LYS A 56 -9.52 16.65 12.38
C LYS A 56 -10.96 16.96 11.92
N ASP A 57 -11.58 17.97 12.46
CA ASP A 57 -12.98 18.38 12.20
C ASP A 57 -13.23 18.86 10.76
N GLN A 58 -12.17 19.21 10.04
CA GLN A 58 -12.26 19.54 8.61
C GLN A 58 -12.46 18.31 7.71
N PHE A 59 -12.19 17.11 8.23
CA PHE A 59 -12.24 15.89 7.45
C PHE A 59 -13.54 15.12 7.64
N LYS A 60 -14.15 14.70 6.52
CA LYS A 60 -15.26 13.75 6.49
C LYS A 60 -14.89 12.59 5.60
N VAL A 61 -15.13 11.38 6.09
CA VAL A 61 -14.87 10.12 5.37
C VAL A 61 -16.19 9.47 5.03
N PHE A 62 -16.33 9.00 3.81
CA PHE A 62 -17.50 8.27 3.33
C PHE A 62 -17.07 6.93 2.75
N GLU A 63 -17.78 5.86 3.12
CA GLU A 63 -17.68 4.55 2.50
C GLU A 63 -19.02 4.20 1.86
N ASN A 64 -19.02 3.95 0.55
CA ASN A 64 -20.25 3.73 -0.23
C ASN A 64 -21.32 4.81 0.04
N ASN A 65 -20.90 6.09 0.13
CA ASN A 65 -21.70 7.27 0.48
C ASN A 65 -22.22 7.34 1.93
N ALA A 66 -21.95 6.35 2.78
CA ALA A 66 -22.25 6.42 4.22
C ALA A 66 -21.10 7.10 4.97
N GLU A 67 -21.39 8.16 5.73
CA GLU A 67 -20.39 8.86 6.54
C GLU A 67 -19.83 7.93 7.62
N GLN A 68 -18.50 7.92 7.80
CA GLN A 68 -17.79 7.09 8.74
C GLN A 68 -17.18 7.95 9.85
N GLN A 69 -17.23 7.46 11.08
CA GLN A 69 -16.64 8.15 12.21
C GLN A 69 -15.12 7.92 12.25
N VAL A 70 -14.34 8.99 12.10
CA VAL A 70 -12.88 8.95 12.19
C VAL A 70 -12.45 8.69 13.63
N SER A 71 -11.84 7.54 13.89
CA SER A 71 -11.34 7.12 15.21
C SER A 71 -9.88 7.56 15.44
N VAL A 72 -9.05 7.52 14.39
CA VAL A 72 -7.64 7.93 14.44
C VAL A 72 -7.42 9.09 13.48
N PHE A 73 -6.69 10.10 13.94
CA PHE A 73 -6.23 11.22 13.14
C PHE A 73 -4.80 11.57 13.57
N LYS A 74 -3.86 11.40 12.65
CA LYS A 74 -2.45 11.68 12.91
C LYS A 74 -1.81 12.37 11.71
N ARG A 75 -0.73 13.05 11.97
CA ARG A 75 0.22 13.55 10.97
C ARG A 75 1.61 13.23 11.49
N GLU A 76 2.21 12.20 10.96
CA GLU A 76 3.50 11.71 11.40
C GLU A 76 4.37 11.38 10.19
N ASP A 77 5.65 11.72 10.28
CA ASP A 77 6.68 11.20 9.38
C ASP A 77 7.14 9.84 9.92
N ILE A 78 6.48 8.78 9.47
CA ILE A 78 6.81 7.41 9.86
C ILE A 78 7.74 6.77 8.82
N PRO A 79 8.59 5.82 9.26
CA PRO A 79 9.45 5.08 8.34
C PRO A 79 8.65 4.32 7.27
N VAL A 80 9.22 4.22 6.07
CA VAL A 80 8.57 3.70 4.87
C VAL A 80 9.36 2.53 4.28
N SER A 81 8.67 1.50 3.79
CA SER A 81 9.23 0.53 2.85
C SER A 81 8.96 1.01 1.43
N ILE A 82 10.03 1.32 0.67
CA ILE A 82 9.94 1.92 -0.66
C ILE A 82 10.41 0.92 -1.72
N GLY A 83 9.56 0.65 -2.71
CA GLY A 83 9.98 -0.02 -3.94
C GLY A 83 10.18 1.00 -5.07
N ILE A 84 11.33 0.97 -5.70
CA ILE A 84 11.67 1.83 -6.84
C ILE A 84 11.69 0.93 -8.07
N ILE A 85 10.81 1.23 -9.02
CA ILE A 85 10.58 0.44 -10.23
C ILE A 85 11.04 1.28 -11.40
N VAL A 86 12.15 0.88 -12.03
CA VAL A 86 12.82 1.68 -13.07
C VAL A 86 12.74 0.97 -14.41
N ASP A 87 12.27 1.71 -15.39
CA ASP A 87 12.26 1.31 -16.78
C ASP A 87 13.70 1.29 -17.32
N ASN A 88 14.09 0.11 -17.82
CA ASN A 88 15.38 -0.15 -18.42
C ASN A 88 15.24 -0.54 -19.90
N SER A 89 14.16 -0.14 -20.54
CA SER A 89 13.92 -0.34 -21.97
C SER A 89 14.89 0.48 -22.85
N GLY A 90 14.94 0.16 -24.13
CA GLY A 90 15.86 0.80 -25.07
C GLY A 90 15.68 2.31 -25.21
N SER A 91 14.45 2.83 -25.05
CA SER A 91 14.11 4.27 -25.12
C SER A 91 14.65 5.08 -23.95
N MET A 92 14.94 4.42 -22.82
CA MET A 92 15.49 5.07 -21.61
C MET A 92 16.97 5.42 -21.72
N ARG A 93 17.68 4.93 -22.73
CA ARG A 93 19.16 5.05 -22.84
C ARG A 93 19.68 6.48 -22.64
N GLU A 94 19.11 7.45 -23.31
CA GLU A 94 19.54 8.86 -23.22
C GLU A 94 19.04 9.56 -21.95
N LYS A 95 17.97 9.03 -21.33
CA LYS A 95 17.34 9.59 -20.11
C LYS A 95 17.96 9.03 -18.83
N ARG A 96 18.68 7.92 -18.93
CA ARG A 96 19.21 7.11 -17.84
C ARG A 96 19.88 7.93 -16.75
N GLN A 97 20.90 8.73 -17.10
CA GLN A 97 21.70 9.48 -16.12
C GLN A 97 20.84 10.43 -15.26
N LYS A 98 19.82 11.05 -15.84
CA LYS A 98 18.89 11.93 -15.11
C LYS A 98 17.97 11.15 -14.17
N VAL A 99 17.50 9.99 -14.63
CA VAL A 99 16.67 9.08 -13.83
C VAL A 99 17.48 8.53 -12.65
N GLU A 100 18.71 8.07 -12.89
CA GLU A 100 19.63 7.63 -11.83
C GLU A 100 19.81 8.73 -10.77
N THR A 101 20.12 9.95 -11.19
CA THR A 101 20.28 11.10 -10.30
C THR A 101 19.01 11.35 -9.49
N ALA A 102 17.85 11.35 -10.12
CA ALA A 102 16.57 11.60 -9.45
C ALA A 102 16.23 10.52 -8.41
N VAL A 103 16.46 9.25 -8.74
CA VAL A 103 16.22 8.13 -7.81
C VAL A 103 17.20 8.20 -6.64
N ILE A 104 18.47 8.52 -6.88
CA ILE A 104 19.48 8.72 -5.82
C ILE A 104 19.06 9.88 -4.90
N GLN A 105 18.57 10.99 -5.44
CA GLN A 105 18.10 12.11 -4.63
C GLN A 105 16.87 11.74 -3.79
N LEU A 106 15.94 10.99 -4.33
CA LEU A 106 14.79 10.48 -3.56
C LEU A 106 15.28 9.61 -2.37
N VAL A 107 16.22 8.69 -2.61
CA VAL A 107 16.77 7.82 -1.56
C VAL A 107 17.52 8.65 -0.51
N LYS A 108 18.31 9.65 -0.92
CA LYS A 108 19.03 10.55 0.00
C LYS A 108 18.10 11.44 0.82
N ALA A 109 16.95 11.82 0.27
CA ALA A 109 15.91 12.57 0.97
C ALA A 109 15.07 11.71 1.90
N SER A 110 15.28 10.39 1.90
CA SER A 110 14.56 9.43 2.73
C SER A 110 15.03 9.47 4.19
N ASN A 111 14.17 9.00 5.10
CA ASN A 111 14.51 8.84 6.52
C ASN A 111 15.53 7.70 6.69
N LYS A 112 16.47 7.83 7.61
CA LYS A 112 17.47 6.77 7.92
C LYS A 112 16.84 5.43 8.33
N LEU A 113 15.61 5.45 8.81
CA LEU A 113 14.85 4.25 9.19
C LEU A 113 14.05 3.64 8.03
N ASP A 114 14.03 4.28 6.86
CA ASP A 114 13.43 3.71 5.67
C ASP A 114 14.24 2.52 5.16
N GLU A 115 13.56 1.69 4.41
CA GLU A 115 14.20 0.63 3.64
C GLU A 115 13.71 0.72 2.19
N ALA A 116 14.59 0.45 1.24
CA ALA A 116 14.24 0.48 -0.17
C ALA A 116 14.71 -0.77 -0.90
N PHE A 117 14.01 -1.12 -1.97
CA PHE A 117 14.41 -2.13 -2.95
C PHE A 117 14.29 -1.57 -4.36
N ILE A 118 15.00 -2.16 -5.32
CA ILE A 118 14.99 -1.76 -6.72
C ILE A 118 14.56 -2.93 -7.59
N VAL A 119 13.58 -2.68 -8.42
CA VAL A 119 13.15 -3.53 -9.53
C VAL A 119 13.44 -2.79 -10.81
N ASN A 120 14.22 -3.40 -11.68
CA ASN A 120 14.39 -2.96 -13.05
C ASN A 120 13.52 -3.80 -13.99
N PHE A 121 13.08 -3.24 -15.09
CA PHE A 121 12.33 -3.95 -16.11
C PHE A 121 12.67 -3.49 -17.52
N ASN A 122 12.65 -4.44 -18.43
CA ASN A 122 12.71 -4.24 -19.88
C ASN A 122 11.71 -5.25 -20.51
N ASP A 123 12.18 -6.26 -21.23
CA ASP A 123 11.32 -7.37 -21.69
C ASP A 123 10.76 -8.18 -20.54
N ASP A 124 11.48 -8.25 -19.42
CA ASP A 124 11.14 -8.92 -18.17
C ASP A 124 11.31 -7.98 -16.97
N ALA A 125 10.72 -8.34 -15.84
CA ALA A 125 10.89 -7.66 -14.55
C ALA A 125 11.85 -8.46 -13.65
N TYR A 126 12.80 -7.79 -13.00
CA TYR A 126 13.76 -8.43 -12.10
C TYR A 126 14.10 -7.58 -10.88
N LEU A 127 14.22 -8.26 -9.73
CA LEU A 127 14.69 -7.64 -8.48
C LEU A 127 16.21 -7.46 -8.56
N ASP A 128 16.66 -6.23 -8.69
CA ASP A 128 18.09 -5.92 -8.79
C ASP A 128 18.72 -5.69 -7.42
N VAL A 129 18.05 -4.96 -6.54
CA VAL A 129 18.49 -4.74 -5.16
C VAL A 129 17.37 -5.15 -4.20
N PRO A 130 17.57 -6.18 -3.35
CA PRO A 130 16.65 -6.50 -2.29
C PRO A 130 16.59 -5.40 -1.23
N PHE A 131 15.58 -5.44 -0.34
CA PHE A 131 15.43 -4.42 0.71
C PHE A 131 16.72 -4.13 1.46
N THR A 132 17.11 -2.87 1.47
CA THR A 132 18.27 -2.35 2.19
C THR A 132 18.02 -0.89 2.61
N ASN A 133 18.72 -0.43 3.63
CA ASN A 133 18.87 0.98 4.00
C ASN A 133 20.27 1.53 3.65
N ASP A 134 21.09 0.71 3.00
CA ASP A 134 22.43 1.08 2.53
C ASP A 134 22.31 1.81 1.18
N ILE A 135 22.53 3.12 1.22
CA ILE A 135 22.43 3.99 0.05
C ILE A 135 23.41 3.58 -1.05
N HIS A 136 24.62 3.13 -0.70
CA HIS A 136 25.61 2.72 -1.70
C HIS A 136 25.17 1.51 -2.51
N LYS A 137 24.51 0.52 -1.86
CA LYS A 137 23.95 -0.63 -2.58
C LYS A 137 22.82 -0.22 -3.53
N LEU A 138 22.00 0.75 -3.14
CA LEU A 138 20.95 1.29 -3.99
C LEU A 138 21.57 2.06 -5.18
N GLU A 139 22.58 2.89 -4.95
CA GLU A 139 23.32 3.60 -6.02
C GLU A 139 23.95 2.62 -7.01
N GLU A 140 24.62 1.56 -6.53
CA GLU A 140 25.20 0.52 -7.38
C GLU A 140 24.13 -0.23 -8.21
N GLY A 141 22.99 -0.52 -7.63
CA GLY A 141 21.91 -1.20 -8.33
C GLY A 141 21.30 -0.36 -9.46
N ILE A 142 21.10 0.94 -9.20
CA ILE A 142 20.62 1.88 -10.21
C ILE A 142 21.63 2.03 -11.36
N ALA A 143 22.92 2.04 -11.06
CA ALA A 143 23.99 2.21 -12.06
C ALA A 143 24.15 1.00 -13.00
N ARG A 144 23.62 -0.19 -12.68
CA ARG A 144 23.72 -1.40 -13.50
C ARG A 144 22.78 -1.48 -14.70
N ILE A 145 22.01 -0.44 -14.93
CA ILE A 145 21.02 -0.38 -16.00
C ILE A 145 21.72 -0.38 -17.38
N ASP A 146 21.36 -1.27 -18.31
CA ASP A 146 21.95 -1.36 -19.65
C ASP A 146 20.99 -1.00 -20.80
N SER A 147 19.85 -0.42 -20.51
CA SER A 147 18.82 0.12 -21.41
C SER A 147 18.67 -0.59 -22.75
N LYS A 148 17.90 -1.68 -22.77
CA LYS A 148 17.63 -2.52 -23.94
C LYS A 148 16.26 -3.19 -23.86
N GLY A 149 15.76 -3.69 -24.99
CA GLY A 149 14.51 -4.45 -25.04
C GLY A 149 13.26 -3.60 -24.94
N GLY A 150 12.13 -4.24 -24.61
CA GLY A 150 10.81 -3.67 -24.48
C GLY A 150 10.48 -3.15 -23.08
N THR A 151 9.18 -3.17 -22.71
CA THR A 151 8.67 -2.52 -21.48
C THR A 151 7.64 -3.41 -20.80
N ALA A 152 8.05 -4.22 -19.80
CA ALA A 152 7.19 -5.09 -18.99
C ALA A 152 6.73 -4.40 -17.69
N MET A 153 6.21 -3.19 -17.78
CA MET A 153 5.85 -2.34 -16.63
C MET A 153 4.81 -3.01 -15.72
N ARG A 154 3.75 -3.59 -16.27
CA ARG A 154 2.67 -4.19 -15.46
C ARG A 154 3.16 -5.37 -14.65
N ASP A 155 3.99 -6.22 -15.24
CA ASP A 155 4.59 -7.38 -14.55
C ASP A 155 5.55 -6.91 -13.45
N ALA A 156 6.35 -5.87 -13.70
CA ALA A 156 7.24 -5.25 -12.72
C ALA A 156 6.47 -4.67 -11.52
N VAL A 157 5.40 -3.93 -11.76
CA VAL A 157 4.56 -3.37 -10.69
C VAL A 157 3.88 -4.50 -9.91
N SER A 158 3.36 -5.52 -10.60
CA SER A 158 2.73 -6.67 -9.95
C SER A 158 3.69 -7.43 -9.04
N MET A 159 4.89 -7.73 -9.53
CA MET A 159 5.98 -8.36 -8.77
C MET A 159 6.38 -7.50 -7.56
N SER A 160 6.50 -6.20 -7.76
CA SER A 160 6.89 -5.26 -6.71
C SER A 160 5.84 -5.15 -5.59
N ILE A 161 4.54 -5.20 -5.91
CA ILE A 161 3.47 -5.26 -4.90
C ILE A 161 3.62 -6.52 -4.05
N ASP A 162 3.84 -7.69 -4.68
CA ASP A 162 4.00 -8.96 -3.96
C ASP A 162 5.25 -8.96 -3.09
N TYR A 163 6.38 -8.47 -3.61
CA TYR A 163 7.63 -8.38 -2.88
C TYR A 163 7.52 -7.42 -1.68
N LEU A 164 6.95 -6.23 -1.90
CA LEU A 164 6.71 -5.24 -0.86
C LEU A 164 5.81 -5.79 0.25
N LYS A 165 4.77 -6.54 -0.12
CA LYS A 165 3.85 -7.19 0.81
C LYS A 165 4.54 -8.27 1.64
N ALA A 166 5.39 -9.08 1.02
CA ALA A 166 6.07 -10.21 1.65
C ALA A 166 7.24 -9.80 2.53
N GLN A 167 8.01 -8.79 2.12
CA GLN A 167 9.30 -8.45 2.72
C GLN A 167 9.35 -7.06 3.39
N GLY A 168 8.43 -6.15 3.06
CA GLY A 168 8.39 -4.79 3.61
C GLY A 168 8.04 -4.77 5.10
N LYS A 169 8.95 -4.25 5.92
CA LYS A 169 8.87 -4.26 7.39
C LYS A 169 8.16 -3.04 7.98
N LYS A 170 7.97 -1.97 7.18
CA LYS A 170 7.34 -0.74 7.65
C LYS A 170 5.84 -0.76 7.36
N ASP A 171 5.07 -0.10 8.23
CA ASP A 171 3.61 -0.02 8.08
C ASP A 171 3.21 0.75 6.81
N LYS A 172 3.95 1.81 6.49
CA LYS A 172 3.75 2.59 5.27
C LYS A 172 4.55 1.98 4.13
N LYS A 173 3.87 1.66 3.04
CA LYS A 173 4.42 1.02 1.86
C LYS A 173 4.20 1.89 0.63
N VAL A 174 5.27 2.11 -0.13
CA VAL A 174 5.25 2.98 -1.31
C VAL A 174 5.94 2.29 -2.49
N LEU A 175 5.38 2.46 -3.68
CA LEU A 175 6.03 2.16 -4.94
C LEU A 175 6.19 3.45 -5.75
N LEU A 176 7.37 3.68 -6.30
CA LEU A 176 7.64 4.71 -7.30
C LEU A 176 7.97 4.06 -8.63
N ILE A 177 7.18 4.34 -9.65
CA ILE A 177 7.41 3.89 -11.03
C ILE A 177 8.07 5.04 -11.80
N VAL A 178 9.17 4.76 -12.49
CA VAL A 178 9.80 5.68 -13.43
C VAL A 178 9.89 5.00 -14.78
N THR A 179 9.19 5.53 -15.79
CA THR A 179 9.09 4.95 -17.12
C THR A 179 8.92 6.04 -18.18
N ASP A 180 9.31 5.77 -19.39
CA ASP A 180 9.11 6.67 -20.53
C ASP A 180 8.11 6.14 -21.58
N GLY A 181 7.54 4.96 -21.37
CA GLY A 181 6.75 4.29 -22.38
C GLY A 181 5.52 3.56 -21.91
N ASN A 182 4.80 3.07 -22.91
CA ASN A 182 3.68 2.17 -22.71
C ASN A 182 4.18 0.74 -22.54
N ASP A 183 3.47 -0.03 -21.77
CA ASP A 183 3.72 -1.47 -21.61
C ASP A 183 3.57 -2.22 -22.92
N THR A 184 4.63 -2.91 -23.35
CA THR A 184 4.70 -3.61 -24.64
C THR A 184 4.88 -5.12 -24.51
N THR A 185 5.45 -5.61 -23.41
CA THR A 185 5.89 -7.00 -23.27
C THR A 185 5.28 -7.74 -22.10
N SER A 186 4.56 -7.07 -21.16
CA SER A 186 3.93 -7.77 -20.05
C SER A 186 2.91 -8.81 -20.51
N MET A 187 3.09 -10.05 -20.04
CA MET A 187 2.20 -11.19 -20.32
C MET A 187 1.49 -11.73 -19.07
N GLY A 188 2.00 -11.42 -17.87
CA GLY A 188 1.51 -11.99 -16.62
C GLY A 188 0.21 -11.36 -16.12
N ILE A 189 -0.01 -10.06 -16.36
CA ILE A 189 -1.16 -9.34 -15.81
C ILE A 189 -1.70 -8.26 -16.75
N THR A 190 -3.03 -8.12 -16.82
CA THR A 190 -3.67 -6.98 -17.51
C THR A 190 -3.71 -5.75 -16.62
N LEU A 191 -3.95 -4.55 -17.20
CA LEU A 191 -4.06 -3.32 -16.43
C LEU A 191 -5.20 -3.38 -15.42
N GLU A 192 -6.35 -3.90 -15.81
CA GLU A 192 -7.55 -4.03 -14.95
C GLU A 192 -7.27 -4.91 -13.73
N LYS A 193 -6.61 -6.06 -13.94
CA LYS A 193 -6.20 -6.96 -12.85
C LYS A 193 -5.13 -6.35 -11.95
N LEU A 194 -4.23 -5.53 -12.52
CA LEU A 194 -3.21 -4.83 -11.75
C LEU A 194 -3.85 -3.72 -10.87
N VAL A 195 -4.81 -2.97 -11.40
CA VAL A 195 -5.60 -1.99 -10.64
C VAL A 195 -6.40 -2.68 -9.53
N GLU A 196 -7.02 -3.83 -9.83
CA GLU A 196 -7.69 -4.66 -8.82
C GLU A 196 -6.71 -5.12 -7.73
N LYS A 197 -5.50 -5.54 -8.13
CA LYS A 197 -4.43 -5.92 -7.20
C LYS A 197 -4.00 -4.75 -6.31
N ALA A 198 -3.89 -3.53 -6.84
CA ALA A 198 -3.63 -2.34 -6.04
C ALA A 198 -4.73 -2.08 -5.00
N HIS A 199 -6.01 -2.22 -5.36
CA HIS A 199 -7.13 -2.12 -4.42
C HIS A 199 -7.15 -3.23 -3.35
N LYS A 200 -6.70 -4.45 -3.68
CA LYS A 200 -6.55 -5.57 -2.73
C LYS A 200 -5.35 -5.41 -1.80
N ASN A 201 -4.45 -4.47 -2.07
CA ASN A 201 -3.30 -4.14 -1.22
C ASN A 201 -3.37 -2.68 -0.77
N PRO A 202 -4.35 -2.34 0.09
CA PRO A 202 -4.70 -0.97 0.44
C PRO A 202 -3.64 -0.23 1.25
N ASP A 203 -2.63 -0.92 1.74
CA ASP A 203 -1.45 -0.38 2.44
C ASP A 203 -0.34 0.08 1.47
N VAL A 204 -0.45 -0.25 0.17
CA VAL A 204 0.53 0.13 -0.85
C VAL A 204 0.06 1.37 -1.60
N MET A 205 0.85 2.44 -1.57
CA MET A 205 0.63 3.66 -2.33
C MET A 205 1.57 3.71 -3.53
N ILE A 206 1.06 4.02 -4.71
CA ILE A 206 1.81 4.00 -5.96
C ILE A 206 1.95 5.43 -6.49
N TYR A 207 3.18 5.86 -6.73
CA TYR A 207 3.54 7.09 -7.43
C TYR A 207 4.15 6.76 -8.78
N ALA A 208 4.10 7.70 -9.72
CA ALA A 208 4.72 7.52 -11.01
C ALA A 208 5.35 8.82 -11.54
N ILE A 209 6.48 8.69 -12.21
CA ILE A 209 7.10 9.73 -13.04
C ILE A 209 7.13 9.18 -14.46
N GLY A 210 6.26 9.72 -15.33
CA GLY A 210 6.15 9.32 -16.73
C GLY A 210 6.90 10.29 -17.64
N ILE A 211 8.09 9.91 -18.13
CA ILE A 211 8.94 10.72 -19.01
C ILE A 211 8.49 10.53 -20.46
N LEU A 212 7.20 10.82 -20.73
CA LEU A 212 6.53 10.50 -21.99
C LEU A 212 7.00 11.44 -23.10
N GLY A 213 7.49 10.86 -24.21
CA GLY A 213 7.89 11.61 -25.40
C GLY A 213 6.69 12.15 -26.18
N GLU A 214 6.93 13.17 -27.02
CA GLU A 214 5.91 13.74 -27.90
C GLU A 214 5.79 12.98 -29.24
N GLU A 215 6.74 12.13 -29.58
CA GLU A 215 6.87 11.50 -30.91
C GLU A 215 5.73 10.51 -31.21
N ASP A 216 5.24 9.76 -30.20
CA ASP A 216 4.05 8.90 -30.32
C ASP A 216 2.99 9.26 -29.28
N LYS A 217 2.15 10.24 -29.61
CA LYS A 217 1.06 10.71 -28.74
C LYS A 217 0.06 9.61 -28.35
N ARG A 218 -0.09 8.58 -29.18
CA ARG A 218 -1.02 7.47 -28.90
C ARG A 218 -0.45 6.57 -27.82
N GLU A 219 0.80 6.17 -27.94
CA GLU A 219 1.47 5.31 -26.94
C GLU A 219 1.70 6.07 -25.63
N ALA A 220 2.13 7.32 -25.69
CA ALA A 220 2.21 8.21 -24.52
C ALA A 220 0.85 8.34 -23.82
N GLY A 221 -0.24 8.46 -24.57
CA GLY A 221 -1.60 8.50 -24.03
C GLY A 221 -2.04 7.20 -23.36
N LYS A 222 -1.59 6.03 -23.83
CA LYS A 222 -1.84 4.74 -23.17
C LYS A 222 -1.03 4.63 -21.88
N ALA A 223 0.26 4.94 -21.92
CA ALA A 223 1.13 4.95 -20.75
C ALA A 223 0.56 5.87 -19.66
N LYS A 224 0.20 7.09 -20.02
CA LYS A 224 -0.41 8.06 -19.11
C LYS A 224 -1.65 7.51 -18.43
N ARG A 225 -2.61 6.93 -19.18
CA ARG A 225 -3.83 6.34 -18.62
C ARG A 225 -3.53 5.19 -17.68
N ALA A 226 -2.55 4.34 -18.00
CA ALA A 226 -2.16 3.22 -17.13
C ALA A 226 -1.57 3.71 -15.80
N LEU A 227 -0.64 4.66 -15.85
CA LEU A 227 -0.04 5.26 -14.65
C LEU A 227 -1.08 5.99 -13.80
N GLU A 228 -1.97 6.77 -14.41
CA GLU A 228 -3.04 7.48 -13.69
C GLU A 228 -4.05 6.51 -13.04
N ALA A 229 -4.39 5.40 -13.71
CA ALA A 229 -5.27 4.39 -13.13
C ALA A 229 -4.67 3.76 -11.87
N LEU A 230 -3.39 3.38 -11.92
CA LEU A 230 -2.69 2.76 -10.79
C LEU A 230 -2.50 3.72 -9.62
N THR A 231 -2.02 4.92 -9.90
CA THR A 231 -1.75 5.92 -8.85
C THR A 231 -3.04 6.39 -8.19
N LYS A 232 -4.12 6.62 -8.97
CA LYS A 232 -5.43 6.99 -8.45
C LYS A 232 -6.05 5.89 -7.59
N ALA A 233 -5.93 4.62 -7.99
CA ALA A 233 -6.46 3.50 -7.22
C ALA A 233 -5.83 3.41 -5.82
N SER A 234 -4.53 3.67 -5.71
CA SER A 234 -3.74 3.54 -4.50
C SER A 234 -3.68 4.82 -3.64
N GLY A 235 -4.06 5.97 -4.19
CA GLY A 235 -4.02 7.27 -3.51
C GLY A 235 -2.75 8.10 -3.72
N GLY A 236 -1.83 7.64 -4.58
CA GLY A 236 -0.70 8.43 -5.03
C GLY A 236 -1.03 9.33 -6.22
N PHE A 237 -0.02 9.69 -7.00
CA PHE A 237 -0.18 10.52 -8.19
C PHE A 237 0.92 10.26 -9.23
N SER A 238 0.65 10.70 -10.46
CA SER A 238 1.60 10.67 -11.57
C SER A 238 2.08 12.08 -11.89
N LEU A 239 3.36 12.20 -12.20
CA LEU A 239 4.00 13.42 -12.69
C LEU A 239 4.53 13.18 -14.10
N TYR A 240 4.47 14.22 -14.93
CA TYR A 240 4.88 14.16 -16.33
C TYR A 240 5.79 15.36 -16.63
N PRO A 241 7.13 15.17 -16.60
CA PRO A 241 8.06 16.24 -16.88
C PRO A 241 7.93 16.69 -18.35
N LYS A 242 8.01 17.99 -18.57
CA LYS A 242 8.11 18.57 -19.92
C LYS A 242 9.53 18.48 -20.45
N ASP A 243 10.50 18.52 -19.56
CA ASP A 243 11.91 18.36 -19.82
C ASP A 243 12.52 17.35 -18.85
N ILE A 244 13.49 16.56 -19.32
CA ILE A 244 14.16 15.54 -18.51
C ILE A 244 14.85 16.13 -17.26
N GLY A 245 15.20 17.42 -17.27
CA GLY A 245 15.77 18.13 -16.12
C GLY A 245 14.78 18.30 -14.96
N GLU A 246 13.46 18.18 -15.19
CA GLU A 246 12.44 18.30 -14.13
C GLU A 246 12.30 17.02 -13.30
N VAL A 247 12.84 15.87 -13.74
CA VAL A 247 12.67 14.56 -13.09
C VAL A 247 13.18 14.57 -11.65
N GLU A 248 14.29 15.25 -11.40
CA GLU A 248 14.85 15.37 -10.05
C GLU A 248 13.92 16.13 -9.10
N SER A 249 13.39 17.28 -9.53
CA SER A 249 12.42 18.05 -8.74
C SER A 249 11.11 17.28 -8.49
N MET A 250 10.69 16.48 -9.45
CA MET A 250 9.53 15.60 -9.32
C MET A 250 9.76 14.46 -8.32
N ALA A 251 10.94 13.87 -8.30
CA ALA A 251 11.31 12.88 -7.30
C ALA A 251 11.32 13.49 -5.89
N GLN A 252 11.83 14.70 -5.73
CA GLN A 252 11.76 15.46 -4.47
C GLN A 252 10.32 15.78 -4.07
N GLN A 253 9.45 16.12 -5.04
CA GLN A 253 8.02 16.33 -4.76
C GLN A 253 7.35 15.06 -4.26
N VAL A 254 7.65 13.89 -4.82
CA VAL A 254 7.16 12.60 -4.33
C VAL A 254 7.66 12.34 -2.91
N ALA A 255 8.97 12.54 -2.64
CA ALA A 255 9.52 12.39 -1.29
C ALA A 255 8.83 13.31 -0.29
N HIS A 256 8.60 14.57 -0.64
CA HIS A 256 7.90 15.55 0.19
C HIS A 256 6.45 15.15 0.47
N ASP A 257 5.72 14.64 -0.53
CA ASP A 257 4.35 14.14 -0.35
C ASP A 257 4.32 12.95 0.60
N ILE A 258 5.21 11.97 0.42
CA ILE A 258 5.33 10.79 1.28
C ILE A 258 5.49 11.19 2.77
N ARG A 259 6.26 12.27 3.06
CA ARG A 259 6.55 12.73 4.43
C ARG A 259 5.44 13.58 5.06
N ASN A 260 4.56 14.16 4.25
CA ASN A 260 3.60 15.17 4.72
C ASN A 260 2.14 14.74 4.61
N GLN A 261 1.85 13.46 4.77
CA GLN A 261 0.50 12.92 4.70
C GLN A 261 -0.21 12.95 6.04
N TYR A 262 -1.54 13.08 5.96
CA TYR A 262 -2.42 12.76 7.07
C TYR A 262 -2.69 11.25 7.09
N VAL A 263 -2.84 10.71 8.28
CA VAL A 263 -3.27 9.33 8.50
C VAL A 263 -4.60 9.38 9.24
N LEU A 264 -5.66 8.94 8.58
CA LEU A 264 -6.97 8.77 9.18
C LEU A 264 -7.29 7.29 9.27
N ALA A 265 -8.00 6.90 10.34
CA ALA A 265 -8.55 5.57 10.40
C ALA A 265 -9.98 5.59 10.91
N TYR A 266 -10.78 4.63 10.44
CA TYR A 266 -12.15 4.43 10.87
C TYR A 266 -12.50 2.93 10.90
N THR A 267 -13.45 2.56 11.76
CA THR A 267 -14.08 1.24 11.73
C THR A 267 -15.27 1.31 10.78
N PRO A 268 -15.31 0.50 9.70
CA PRO A 268 -16.43 0.50 8.78
C PRO A 268 -17.76 0.22 9.48
N SER A 269 -18.79 1.00 9.20
CA SER A 269 -20.15 0.72 9.65
C SER A 269 -20.71 -0.57 9.04
N ASN A 270 -20.30 -0.88 7.80
CA ASN A 270 -20.57 -2.18 7.17
C ASN A 270 -19.36 -3.11 7.39
N GLN A 271 -19.49 -4.06 8.30
CA GLN A 271 -18.42 -4.99 8.66
C GLN A 271 -18.44 -6.31 7.86
N ASN A 272 -19.35 -6.48 6.90
CA ASN A 272 -19.41 -7.68 6.08
C ASN A 272 -18.16 -7.84 5.22
N LEU A 273 -17.56 -9.04 5.25
CA LEU A 273 -16.44 -9.42 4.39
C LEU A 273 -16.95 -10.25 3.21
N ASP A 274 -17.74 -9.62 2.38
CA ASP A 274 -18.44 -10.22 1.25
C ASP A 274 -17.61 -10.19 -0.06
N GLY A 275 -16.36 -9.70 0.01
CA GLY A 275 -15.47 -9.56 -1.14
C GLY A 275 -15.86 -8.42 -2.08
N THR A 276 -16.90 -7.62 -1.75
CA THR A 276 -17.32 -6.50 -2.60
C THR A 276 -16.38 -5.30 -2.46
N PHE A 277 -16.33 -4.49 -3.52
CA PHE A 277 -15.58 -3.24 -3.50
C PHE A 277 -16.27 -2.19 -2.64
N ARG A 278 -15.53 -1.56 -1.74
CA ARG A 278 -15.94 -0.45 -0.88
C ARG A 278 -15.34 0.84 -1.41
N GLN A 279 -16.18 1.69 -1.97
CA GLN A 279 -15.73 3.00 -2.47
C GLN A 279 -15.45 3.94 -1.30
N ILE A 280 -14.31 4.64 -1.34
CA ILE A 280 -13.93 5.64 -0.34
C ILE A 280 -13.95 7.02 -0.97
N LYS A 281 -14.50 7.98 -0.24
CA LYS A 281 -14.43 9.41 -0.54
C LYS A 281 -14.09 10.15 0.74
N VAL A 282 -13.08 11.03 0.65
CA VAL A 282 -12.73 11.92 1.76
C VAL A 282 -12.85 13.36 1.30
N THR A 283 -13.38 14.22 2.16
CA THR A 283 -13.45 15.66 1.93
C THR A 283 -12.73 16.40 3.06
N ALA A 284 -12.13 17.55 2.75
CA ALA A 284 -11.45 18.43 3.71
C ALA A 284 -11.77 19.90 3.38
N GLY A 285 -12.99 20.34 3.77
CA GLY A 285 -13.48 21.69 3.47
C GLY A 285 -13.41 22.00 1.97
N LYS A 286 -12.70 23.09 1.60
CA LYS A 286 -12.53 23.54 0.20
C LYS A 286 -11.34 22.91 -0.53
N TYR A 287 -10.59 22.07 0.14
CA TYR A 287 -9.35 21.51 -0.38
C TYR A 287 -9.58 20.21 -1.17
N THR A 288 -8.65 19.89 -2.07
CA THR A 288 -8.63 18.61 -2.78
C THR A 288 -7.92 17.57 -1.91
N VAL A 289 -8.55 16.41 -1.71
CA VAL A 289 -7.97 15.29 -0.98
C VAL A 289 -7.56 14.21 -1.97
N ARG A 290 -6.32 13.77 -1.89
CA ARG A 290 -5.81 12.58 -2.56
C ARG A 290 -5.68 11.44 -1.55
N THR A 291 -6.37 10.36 -1.79
CA THR A 291 -6.30 9.10 -1.05
C THR A 291 -6.77 7.97 -1.96
N ARG A 292 -6.59 6.74 -1.57
CA ARG A 292 -7.10 5.60 -2.34
C ARG A 292 -8.61 5.70 -2.57
N THR A 293 -9.06 5.19 -3.71
CA THR A 293 -10.48 5.28 -4.11
C THR A 293 -11.37 4.21 -3.49
N GLY A 294 -10.78 3.18 -2.88
CA GLY A 294 -11.53 2.11 -2.24
C GLY A 294 -10.66 0.89 -1.91
N TYR A 295 -11.33 -0.18 -1.50
CA TYR A 295 -10.71 -1.47 -1.19
C TYR A 295 -11.73 -2.60 -1.37
N TYR A 296 -11.26 -3.85 -1.45
CA TYR A 296 -12.12 -5.04 -1.42
C TYR A 296 -12.28 -5.53 0.02
N ALA A 297 -13.52 -5.74 0.48
CA ALA A 297 -13.81 -6.21 1.83
C ALA A 297 -13.59 -7.72 1.95
N THR A 298 -12.32 -8.17 2.04
CA THR A 298 -11.95 -9.59 2.07
C THR A 298 -11.56 -10.07 3.46
N PRO A 299 -11.74 -11.37 3.80
CA PRO A 299 -11.31 -11.94 5.08
C PRO A 299 -9.80 -11.84 5.34
N GLU A 300 -8.98 -11.81 4.29
CA GLU A 300 -7.51 -11.67 4.40
C GLU A 300 -7.09 -10.32 4.94
N ASP A 301 -7.82 -9.26 4.61
CA ASP A 301 -7.59 -7.91 5.13
C ASP A 301 -7.86 -7.82 6.64
N ALA A 302 -8.76 -8.63 7.18
CA ALA A 302 -9.05 -8.70 8.60
C ALA A 302 -7.90 -9.33 9.40
N LYS A 303 -7.29 -10.42 8.91
CA LYS A 303 -6.21 -11.13 9.61
C LYS A 303 -4.94 -10.27 9.75
N LYS A 304 -4.60 -9.48 8.75
CA LYS A 304 -3.42 -8.60 8.78
C LYS A 304 -3.56 -7.42 9.76
N ARG A 305 -4.78 -6.90 9.91
CA ARG A 305 -5.05 -5.75 10.78
C ARG A 305 -5.19 -6.12 12.25
N ALA A 306 -5.60 -7.37 12.55
CA ALA A 306 -5.66 -7.89 13.91
C ALA A 306 -4.26 -8.15 14.51
N SER A 307 -3.22 -8.30 13.70
CA SER A 307 -1.84 -8.51 14.14
C SER A 307 -1.00 -7.23 14.27
N ALA A 308 -1.55 -6.07 13.88
CA ALA A 308 -0.89 -4.79 14.11
C ALA A 308 -0.95 -4.42 15.59
N PRO A 309 0.18 -4.04 16.22
CA PRO A 309 0.16 -3.59 17.60
C PRO A 309 -0.74 -2.35 17.73
N PRO A 310 -1.46 -2.19 18.86
CA PRO A 310 -2.26 -1.00 19.10
C PRO A 310 -1.36 0.24 19.01
N PRO A 311 -1.85 1.36 18.47
CA PRO A 311 -1.08 2.59 18.44
C PRO A 311 -0.70 2.95 19.89
N ASN A 312 0.61 3.09 20.14
CA ASN A 312 1.09 3.56 21.43
C ASN A 312 0.44 4.92 21.72
N ASN A 313 -0.25 4.99 22.85
CA ASN A 313 -0.84 6.24 23.38
C ASN A 313 0.23 7.24 23.74
#